data_9586a6d8fef386ca0137e537baa52ca9
#
_entry.id   9586a6d8fef386ca0137e537baa52ca9
#
_cell.length_a   1.000
_cell.length_b   1.000
_cell.length_c   1.000
_cell.angle_alpha   90.00
_cell.angle_beta   90.00
_cell.angle_gamma   90.00
#
_symmetry.space_group_name_H-M   'P 1'
#
loop_
_entity.id
_entity.type
_entity.pdbx_description
1 polymer ?
#
loop_
_entity_poly.entity_id
_entity_poly.type
_entity_poly.pdbx_seq_one_letter_code
_entity_poly.pdbx_strand_id
1 'polypeptide(L)'
;MAFAPQFTVTARLLRELETIADLKAKIATAAIQVTWTPRLQQDSRQRGAHASTAIEGNPLTLAEVRALEGGTPLPDHTERAQREVLNYFASLRWIEKRAKQSKPITHEDIFRLHQLLAGGVMDQGEAGRYRTIAVRVGKHLLPSPDLVSGFMRELLAWWNGPSAEWSPVLTSAILHYQFEDIHPFADGNGRAGRMLALWELYRRGFDTHHIFSIDEFYGEDRPRYYAGLAAVPGAGGDLTAWLEYTTEGVRTTLERVWLRVQQLAAKSGPKKTVLRPSQEKLLRLLRDHHEGLAPAELWAALAVTKQGAAHILAPLLKTKLIRRVGTRKNGRYLLA
;
A
#
# COMPACT_ATOMS: atom_id res chain seq x y z
N MET A 1 -17.24 -22.80 11.70
CA MET A 1 -17.39 -23.12 10.24
C MET A 1 -16.30 -22.36 9.49
N ALA A 2 -15.82 -22.88 8.37
CA ALA A 2 -14.83 -22.15 7.57
C ALA A 2 -15.45 -20.86 7.01
N PHE A 3 -14.72 -19.74 7.00
CA PHE A 3 -15.16 -18.51 6.37
C PHE A 3 -15.36 -18.70 4.86
N ALA A 4 -16.52 -18.34 4.36
CA ALA A 4 -16.87 -18.39 2.95
C ALA A 4 -17.64 -17.11 2.58
N PRO A 5 -17.03 -16.16 1.83
CA PRO A 5 -17.70 -14.93 1.44
C PRO A 5 -18.87 -15.21 0.50
N GLN A 6 -19.98 -14.52 0.72
CA GLN A 6 -21.17 -14.62 -0.14
C GLN A 6 -21.29 -13.37 -1.01
N PHE A 7 -21.35 -13.55 -2.31
CA PHE A 7 -21.59 -12.47 -3.29
C PHE A 7 -21.98 -13.02 -4.64
N THR A 8 -22.58 -12.17 -5.46
CA THR A 8 -22.94 -12.44 -6.85
C THR A 8 -22.01 -11.69 -7.79
N VAL A 9 -21.49 -12.37 -8.81
CA VAL A 9 -20.74 -11.73 -9.89
C VAL A 9 -21.71 -11.07 -10.86
N THR A 10 -21.93 -9.77 -10.69
CA THR A 10 -22.84 -8.99 -11.54
C THR A 10 -22.17 -8.55 -12.84
N ALA A 11 -22.97 -8.16 -13.85
CA ALA A 11 -22.45 -7.57 -15.08
C ALA A 11 -21.67 -6.26 -14.83
N ARG A 12 -22.04 -5.51 -13.78
CA ARG A 12 -21.30 -4.32 -13.35
C ARG A 12 -19.92 -4.71 -12.83
N LEU A 13 -19.87 -5.66 -11.91
CA LEU A 13 -18.61 -6.14 -11.32
C LEU A 13 -17.64 -6.66 -12.39
N LEU A 14 -18.14 -7.43 -13.37
CA LEU A 14 -17.33 -7.92 -14.49
C LEU A 14 -16.74 -6.76 -15.31
N ARG A 15 -17.56 -5.79 -15.72
CA ARG A 15 -17.06 -4.62 -16.47
C ARG A 15 -16.01 -3.83 -15.71
N GLU A 16 -16.19 -3.63 -14.40
CA GLU A 16 -15.18 -2.94 -13.56
C GLU A 16 -13.86 -3.74 -13.55
N LEU A 17 -13.91 -5.06 -13.37
CA LEU A 17 -12.72 -5.91 -13.38
C LEU A 17 -11.99 -5.92 -14.72
N GLU A 18 -12.73 -5.95 -15.84
CA GLU A 18 -12.15 -5.85 -17.19
C GLU A 18 -11.45 -4.50 -17.40
N THR A 19 -12.10 -3.40 -17.00
CA THR A 19 -11.51 -2.05 -17.07
C THR A 19 -10.27 -1.93 -16.20
N ILE A 20 -10.29 -2.48 -14.99
CA ILE A 20 -9.14 -2.54 -14.08
C ILE A 20 -7.99 -3.32 -14.71
N ALA A 21 -8.27 -4.47 -15.35
CA ALA A 21 -7.24 -5.27 -16.00
C ALA A 21 -6.58 -4.52 -17.17
N ASP A 22 -7.38 -3.83 -18.00
CA ASP A 22 -6.88 -2.98 -19.10
C ASP A 22 -6.02 -1.83 -18.59
N LEU A 23 -6.48 -1.08 -17.58
CA LEU A 23 -5.72 0.01 -16.97
C LEU A 23 -4.41 -0.49 -16.36
N LYS A 24 -4.43 -1.61 -15.65
CA LYS A 24 -3.23 -2.25 -15.11
C LYS A 24 -2.23 -2.61 -16.22
N ALA A 25 -2.71 -3.21 -17.32
CA ALA A 25 -1.87 -3.54 -18.46
C ALA A 25 -1.27 -2.28 -19.11
N LYS A 26 -2.06 -1.23 -19.31
CA LYS A 26 -1.59 0.07 -19.82
C LYS A 26 -0.51 0.68 -18.93
N ILE A 27 -0.70 0.68 -17.61
CA ILE A 27 0.29 1.20 -16.65
C ILE A 27 1.56 0.34 -16.66
N ALA A 28 1.42 -0.99 -16.68
CA ALA A 28 2.58 -1.90 -16.67
C ALA A 28 3.42 -1.82 -17.95
N THR A 29 2.79 -1.58 -19.12
CA THR A 29 3.44 -1.47 -20.42
C THR A 29 3.85 -0.04 -20.75
N ALA A 30 3.37 0.96 -20.01
CA ALA A 30 3.78 2.34 -20.20
C ALA A 30 5.30 2.44 -20.05
N ALA A 31 5.93 3.26 -20.91
CA ALA A 31 7.33 3.61 -20.78
C ALA A 31 7.53 4.54 -19.56
N ILE A 32 7.17 4.03 -18.37
CA ILE A 32 7.41 4.74 -17.12
C ILE A 32 8.92 4.86 -16.98
N GLN A 33 9.44 6.08 -17.18
CA GLN A 33 10.86 6.33 -16.99
C GLN A 33 11.22 6.01 -15.56
N VAL A 34 12.34 5.35 -15.36
CA VAL A 34 12.82 4.94 -14.03
C VAL A 34 12.93 6.14 -13.07
N THR A 35 13.13 7.34 -13.62
CA THR A 35 13.12 8.62 -12.88
C THR A 35 11.76 9.01 -12.32
N TRP A 36 10.64 8.55 -12.88
CA TRP A 36 9.30 8.93 -12.41
C TRP A 36 8.79 8.01 -11.32
N THR A 37 9.24 6.75 -11.34
CA THR A 37 8.77 5.74 -10.37
C THR A 37 8.93 6.20 -8.92
N PRO A 38 10.10 6.73 -8.46
CA PRO A 38 10.24 7.22 -7.09
C PRO A 38 9.27 8.35 -6.73
N ARG A 39 9.05 9.27 -7.68
CA ARG A 39 8.12 10.40 -7.47
C ARG A 39 6.67 9.93 -7.39
N LEU A 40 6.26 9.02 -8.26
CA LEU A 40 4.93 8.42 -8.24
C LEU A 40 4.70 7.62 -6.97
N GLN A 41 5.70 6.84 -6.55
CA GLN A 41 5.66 6.08 -5.30
C GLN A 41 5.56 6.99 -4.07
N GLN A 42 6.37 8.04 -4.04
CA GLN A 42 6.33 9.01 -2.95
C GLN A 42 4.98 9.71 -2.88
N ASP A 43 4.47 10.21 -4.01
CA ASP A 43 3.16 10.87 -4.06
C ASP A 43 2.04 9.92 -3.63
N SER A 44 2.05 8.66 -4.08
CA SER A 44 1.08 7.64 -3.68
C SER A 44 1.13 7.35 -2.17
N ARG A 45 2.32 7.17 -1.59
CA ARG A 45 2.48 6.95 -0.15
C ARG A 45 1.97 8.12 0.67
N GLN A 46 2.31 9.35 0.27
CA GLN A 46 1.90 10.55 0.97
C GLN A 46 0.38 10.76 0.94
N ARG A 47 -0.24 10.53 -0.22
CA ARG A 47 -1.70 10.62 -0.37
C ARG A 47 -2.41 9.50 0.39
N GLY A 48 -1.92 8.27 0.30
CA GLY A 48 -2.45 7.16 1.08
C GLY A 48 -2.37 7.39 2.58
N ALA A 49 -1.22 7.88 3.08
CA ALA A 49 -1.05 8.21 4.49
C ALA A 49 -2.02 9.31 4.93
N HIS A 50 -2.10 10.41 4.15
CA HIS A 50 -3.03 11.49 4.41
C HIS A 50 -4.48 10.99 4.44
N ALA A 51 -4.94 10.32 3.38
CA ALA A 51 -6.32 9.89 3.27
C ALA A 51 -6.70 8.88 4.35
N SER A 52 -5.86 7.85 4.57
CA SER A 52 -6.14 6.81 5.56
C SER A 52 -6.21 7.34 6.99
N THR A 53 -5.35 8.30 7.35
CA THR A 53 -5.40 8.91 8.69
C THR A 53 -6.52 9.95 8.81
N ALA A 54 -6.81 10.71 7.74
CA ALA A 54 -7.92 11.68 7.73
C ALA A 54 -9.30 11.01 7.85
N ILE A 55 -9.49 9.79 7.29
CA ILE A 55 -10.70 8.99 7.50
C ILE A 55 -10.96 8.78 9.00
N GLU A 56 -9.92 8.60 9.80
CA GLU A 56 -10.00 8.43 11.25
C GLU A 56 -9.98 9.76 12.03
N GLY A 57 -9.98 10.90 11.33
CA GLY A 57 -10.07 12.22 11.94
C GLY A 57 -8.73 12.91 12.20
N ASN A 58 -7.63 12.41 11.65
CA ASN A 58 -6.34 13.10 11.72
C ASN A 58 -6.41 14.45 10.99
N PRO A 59 -6.00 15.57 11.61
CA PRO A 59 -6.19 16.92 11.05
C PRO A 59 -5.12 17.33 10.04
N LEU A 60 -4.04 16.56 9.88
CA LEU A 60 -2.92 16.96 9.03
C LEU A 60 -3.32 17.07 7.57
N THR A 61 -2.96 18.17 6.94
CA THR A 61 -3.10 18.37 5.49
C THR A 61 -2.08 17.54 4.70
N LEU A 62 -2.34 17.31 3.42
CA LEU A 62 -1.39 16.61 2.56
C LEU A 62 -0.02 17.32 2.49
N ALA A 63 0.02 18.64 2.56
CA ALA A 63 1.27 19.41 2.59
C ALA A 63 2.09 19.11 3.85
N GLU A 64 1.42 19.04 5.00
CA GLU A 64 2.05 18.70 6.28
C GLU A 64 2.50 17.24 6.34
N VAL A 65 1.72 16.31 5.80
CA VAL A 65 2.13 14.90 5.64
C VAL A 65 3.42 14.78 4.81
N ARG A 66 3.54 15.59 3.74
CA ARG A 66 4.76 15.66 2.92
C ARG A 66 5.94 16.24 3.67
N ALA A 67 5.73 17.31 4.44
CA ALA A 67 6.74 17.92 5.27
C ALA A 67 7.24 16.93 6.34
N LEU A 68 6.33 16.21 6.99
CA LEU A 68 6.63 15.22 8.00
C LEU A 68 7.43 14.03 7.44
N GLU A 69 7.07 13.50 6.25
CA GLU A 69 7.88 12.46 5.59
C GLU A 69 9.29 12.97 5.26
N GLY A 70 9.43 14.25 4.94
CA GLY A 70 10.71 14.92 4.71
C GLY A 70 11.52 15.21 5.98
N GLY A 71 11.00 14.88 7.17
CA GLY A 71 11.65 15.09 8.45
C GLY A 71 11.46 16.50 9.04
N THR A 72 10.52 17.28 8.51
CA THR A 72 10.19 18.62 9.03
C THR A 72 9.22 18.47 10.21
N PRO A 73 9.57 18.93 11.43
CA PRO A 73 8.66 18.94 12.57
C PRO A 73 7.44 19.84 12.33
N LEU A 74 6.30 19.47 12.92
CA LEU A 74 5.05 20.22 12.86
C LEU A 74 4.64 20.67 14.26
N PRO A 75 5.23 21.79 14.79
CA PRO A 75 5.02 22.21 16.17
C PRO A 75 3.57 22.57 16.50
N ASP A 76 2.78 22.97 15.51
CA ASP A 76 1.37 23.37 15.67
C ASP A 76 0.41 22.16 15.77
N HIS A 77 0.92 20.93 15.62
CA HIS A 77 0.15 19.70 15.68
C HIS A 77 0.57 18.81 16.85
N THR A 78 -0.40 18.04 17.39
CA THR A 78 -0.13 17.08 18.47
C THR A 78 0.87 16.01 18.04
N GLU A 79 1.66 15.52 18.98
CA GLU A 79 2.54 14.36 18.74
C GLU A 79 1.76 13.14 18.23
N ARG A 80 0.53 12.94 18.72
CA ARG A 80 -0.36 11.86 18.29
C ARG A 80 -0.66 11.94 16.80
N ALA A 81 -1.09 13.12 16.30
CA ALA A 81 -1.41 13.31 14.89
C ALA A 81 -0.22 13.03 13.99
N GLN A 82 0.96 13.51 14.37
CA GLN A 82 2.19 13.25 13.63
C GLN A 82 2.57 11.76 13.68
N ARG A 83 2.44 11.12 14.85
CA ARG A 83 2.77 9.71 15.06
C ARG A 83 1.88 8.78 14.24
N GLU A 84 0.59 9.07 14.10
CA GLU A 84 -0.33 8.28 13.27
C GLU A 84 0.14 8.22 11.80
N VAL A 85 0.58 9.34 11.25
CA VAL A 85 1.13 9.41 9.88
C VAL A 85 2.46 8.66 9.78
N LEU A 86 3.37 8.84 10.74
CA LEU A 86 4.64 8.12 10.77
C LEU A 86 4.46 6.61 10.92
N ASN A 87 3.49 6.19 11.73
CA ASN A 87 3.09 4.80 11.90
C ASN A 87 2.56 4.21 10.58
N TYR A 88 1.75 4.96 9.83
CA TYR A 88 1.29 4.53 8.50
C TYR A 88 2.48 4.26 7.57
N PHE A 89 3.44 5.18 7.48
CA PHE A 89 4.64 4.98 6.66
C PHE A 89 5.48 3.78 7.12
N ALA A 90 5.60 3.56 8.43
CA ALA A 90 6.33 2.40 8.98
C ALA A 90 5.63 1.08 8.60
N SER A 91 4.31 1.05 8.70
CA SER A 91 3.47 -0.10 8.34
C SER A 91 3.53 -0.40 6.85
N LEU A 92 3.46 0.64 6.01
CA LEU A 92 3.58 0.50 4.56
C LEU A 92 4.93 -0.12 4.17
N ARG A 93 6.04 0.40 4.71
CA ARG A 93 7.37 -0.20 4.48
C ARG A 93 7.47 -1.65 4.94
N TRP A 94 6.77 -2.00 6.01
CA TRP A 94 6.77 -3.35 6.51
C TRP A 94 5.98 -4.30 5.60
N ILE A 95 4.76 -3.93 5.15
CA ILE A 95 3.97 -4.77 4.24
C ILE A 95 4.66 -4.93 2.88
N GLU A 96 5.34 -3.89 2.36
CA GLU A 96 6.12 -3.98 1.11
C GLU A 96 7.21 -5.07 1.19
N LYS A 97 7.87 -5.18 2.34
CA LYS A 97 8.89 -6.23 2.59
C LYS A 97 8.25 -7.60 2.80
N ARG A 98 7.17 -7.64 3.59
CA ARG A 98 6.48 -8.90 3.94
C ARG A 98 5.75 -9.51 2.75
N ALA A 99 5.18 -8.69 1.86
CA ALA A 99 4.50 -9.13 0.65
C ALA A 99 5.41 -9.88 -0.34
N LYS A 100 6.72 -9.63 -0.31
CA LYS A 100 7.71 -10.34 -1.13
C LYS A 100 8.05 -11.74 -0.60
N GLN A 101 7.58 -12.09 0.59
CA GLN A 101 7.85 -13.40 1.20
C GLN A 101 6.73 -14.38 0.86
N SER A 102 7.08 -15.55 0.32
CA SER A 102 6.14 -16.62 -0.01
C SER A 102 5.74 -17.47 1.23
N LYS A 103 5.58 -16.82 2.39
CA LYS A 103 5.19 -17.47 3.64
C LYS A 103 3.72 -17.20 3.94
N PRO A 104 2.98 -18.15 4.51
CA PRO A 104 1.63 -17.91 5.00
C PRO A 104 1.59 -16.71 5.94
N ILE A 105 0.46 -16.01 5.94
CA ILE A 105 0.20 -14.89 6.84
C ILE A 105 -0.34 -15.46 8.14
N THR A 106 0.20 -15.00 9.25
CA THR A 106 -0.10 -15.52 10.60
C THR A 106 -0.73 -14.46 11.50
N HIS A 107 -1.20 -14.86 12.67
CA HIS A 107 -1.68 -13.93 13.69
C HIS A 107 -0.58 -12.96 14.11
N GLU A 108 0.68 -13.41 14.21
CA GLU A 108 1.83 -12.57 14.55
C GLU A 108 2.07 -11.47 13.51
N ASP A 109 1.84 -11.78 12.23
CA ASP A 109 1.90 -10.78 11.17
C ASP A 109 0.82 -9.69 11.37
N ILE A 110 -0.40 -10.08 11.74
CA ILE A 110 -1.51 -9.16 12.03
C ILE A 110 -1.20 -8.33 13.28
N PHE A 111 -0.69 -8.95 14.34
CA PHE A 111 -0.27 -8.25 15.56
C PHE A 111 0.85 -7.25 15.26
N ARG A 112 1.85 -7.67 14.48
CA ARG A 112 2.95 -6.78 14.10
C ARG A 112 2.49 -5.59 13.27
N LEU A 113 1.62 -5.81 12.30
CA LEU A 113 1.04 -4.73 11.50
C LEU A 113 0.29 -3.74 12.39
N HIS A 114 -0.59 -4.25 13.25
CA HIS A 114 -1.36 -3.39 14.16
C HIS A 114 -0.45 -2.65 15.16
N GLN A 115 0.58 -3.30 15.70
CA GLN A 115 1.55 -2.66 16.58
C GLN A 115 2.27 -1.48 15.89
N LEU A 116 2.60 -1.63 14.60
CA LEU A 116 3.20 -0.55 13.82
C LEU A 116 2.22 0.60 13.59
N LEU A 117 0.95 0.30 13.26
CA LEU A 117 -0.09 1.30 12.96
C LEU A 117 -0.58 2.06 14.19
N ALA A 118 -0.82 1.34 15.28
CA ALA A 118 -1.53 1.85 16.45
C ALA A 118 -0.62 2.12 17.65
N GLY A 119 0.66 1.77 17.59
CA GLY A 119 1.60 1.95 18.68
C GLY A 119 1.75 3.41 19.09
N GLY A 120 1.45 3.71 20.36
CA GLY A 120 1.54 5.05 20.94
C GLY A 120 0.43 6.04 20.53
N VAL A 121 -0.64 5.56 19.88
CA VAL A 121 -1.76 6.41 19.43
C VAL A 121 -3.14 5.81 19.77
N MET A 122 -3.18 4.72 20.52
CA MET A 122 -4.45 4.10 20.97
C MET A 122 -5.04 4.83 22.17
N ASP A 123 -6.36 4.92 22.21
CA ASP A 123 -7.09 5.42 23.36
C ASP A 123 -7.37 4.33 24.40
N GLN A 124 -7.46 3.06 23.95
CA GLN A 124 -7.72 1.91 24.82
C GLN A 124 -7.17 0.62 24.23
N GLY A 125 -6.94 -0.36 25.11
CA GLY A 125 -6.38 -1.66 24.72
C GLY A 125 -4.86 -1.60 24.52
N GLU A 126 -4.31 -2.65 23.90
CA GLU A 126 -2.89 -2.82 23.66
C GLU A 126 -2.60 -3.04 22.18
N ALA A 127 -1.64 -2.28 21.64
CA ALA A 127 -1.25 -2.40 20.25
C ALA A 127 -0.64 -3.79 19.97
N GLY A 128 -1.13 -4.45 18.94
CA GLY A 128 -0.66 -5.79 18.56
C GLY A 128 -1.28 -6.93 19.36
N ARG A 129 -2.40 -6.69 20.06
CA ARG A 129 -3.17 -7.73 20.75
C ARG A 129 -4.66 -7.63 20.43
N TYR A 130 -5.31 -8.76 20.25
CA TYR A 130 -6.76 -8.77 20.09
C TYR A 130 -7.45 -8.25 21.35
N ARG A 131 -8.57 -7.58 21.15
CA ARG A 131 -9.35 -7.01 22.23
C ARG A 131 -9.91 -8.08 23.18
N THR A 132 -9.90 -7.76 24.44
CA THR A 132 -10.54 -8.52 25.51
C THR A 132 -11.81 -7.80 26.03
N ILE A 133 -12.11 -6.63 25.47
CA ILE A 133 -13.25 -5.78 25.82
C ILE A 133 -14.25 -5.74 24.67
N ALA A 134 -15.52 -5.54 24.98
CA ALA A 134 -16.53 -5.25 23.98
C ALA A 134 -16.31 -3.84 23.42
N VAL A 135 -16.37 -3.70 22.11
CA VAL A 135 -16.30 -2.43 21.39
C VAL A 135 -17.54 -2.28 20.50
N ARG A 136 -17.86 -1.07 20.10
CA ARG A 136 -19.04 -0.75 19.26
C ARG A 136 -18.63 0.08 18.07
N VAL A 137 -19.22 -0.21 16.91
CA VAL A 137 -19.09 0.61 15.71
C VAL A 137 -20.50 1.06 15.32
N GLY A 138 -20.84 2.28 15.68
CA GLY A 138 -22.20 2.81 15.47
C GLY A 138 -23.27 1.93 16.13
N LYS A 139 -24.18 1.39 15.29
CA LYS A 139 -25.26 0.46 15.72
C LYS A 139 -24.91 -1.01 15.46
N HIS A 140 -23.78 -1.30 14.82
CA HIS A 140 -23.38 -2.66 14.46
C HIS A 140 -22.94 -3.44 15.71
N LEU A 141 -23.48 -4.65 15.86
CA LEU A 141 -23.09 -5.60 16.91
C LEU A 141 -21.86 -6.37 16.45
N LEU A 142 -20.75 -6.07 17.10
CA LEU A 142 -19.50 -6.78 16.85
C LEU A 142 -19.46 -8.12 17.60
N PRO A 143 -18.67 -9.10 17.11
CA PRO A 143 -18.49 -10.36 17.82
C PRO A 143 -18.02 -10.16 19.26
N SER A 144 -18.40 -11.08 20.15
CA SER A 144 -17.87 -11.13 21.52
C SER A 144 -16.34 -11.31 21.52
N PRO A 145 -15.58 -10.69 22.43
CA PRO A 145 -14.13 -10.76 22.47
C PRO A 145 -13.55 -12.17 22.43
N ASP A 146 -14.19 -13.12 23.10
CA ASP A 146 -13.78 -14.53 23.13
C ASP A 146 -13.84 -15.23 21.75
N LEU A 147 -14.68 -14.74 20.84
CA LEU A 147 -14.82 -15.29 19.48
C LEU A 147 -13.83 -14.70 18.48
N VAL A 148 -13.23 -13.55 18.78
CA VAL A 148 -12.36 -12.81 17.86
C VAL A 148 -11.22 -13.69 17.33
N SER A 149 -10.51 -14.39 18.21
CA SER A 149 -9.39 -15.26 17.79
C SER A 149 -9.82 -16.38 16.85
N GLY A 150 -11.03 -16.94 17.07
CA GLY A 150 -11.64 -17.95 16.20
C GLY A 150 -11.92 -17.40 14.80
N PHE A 151 -12.62 -16.27 14.70
CA PHE A 151 -12.93 -15.62 13.42
C PHE A 151 -11.68 -15.19 12.67
N MET A 152 -10.69 -14.64 13.36
CA MET A 152 -9.41 -14.29 12.72
C MET A 152 -8.67 -15.51 12.19
N ARG A 153 -8.71 -16.66 12.87
CA ARG A 153 -8.13 -17.92 12.38
C ARG A 153 -8.83 -18.38 11.11
N GLU A 154 -10.16 -18.31 11.06
CA GLU A 154 -10.93 -18.66 9.85
C GLU A 154 -10.62 -17.71 8.69
N LEU A 155 -10.55 -16.39 8.94
CA LEU A 155 -10.17 -15.41 7.94
C LEU A 155 -8.76 -15.66 7.38
N LEU A 156 -7.79 -15.92 8.25
CA LEU A 156 -6.40 -16.22 7.84
C LEU A 156 -6.31 -17.55 7.07
N ALA A 157 -7.07 -18.57 7.44
CA ALA A 157 -7.13 -19.82 6.70
C ALA A 157 -7.68 -19.61 5.28
N TRP A 158 -8.74 -18.83 5.14
CA TRP A 158 -9.28 -18.44 3.84
C TRP A 158 -8.28 -17.61 3.02
N TRP A 159 -7.64 -16.62 3.65
CA TRP A 159 -6.67 -15.76 2.98
C TRP A 159 -5.44 -16.51 2.47
N ASN A 160 -4.96 -17.51 3.20
CA ASN A 160 -3.80 -18.32 2.82
C ASN A 160 -4.13 -19.47 1.84
N GLY A 161 -5.38 -19.73 1.56
CA GLY A 161 -5.81 -20.83 0.70
C GLY A 161 -6.88 -20.42 -0.31
N PRO A 162 -8.19 -20.53 0.02
CA PRO A 162 -9.29 -20.37 -0.95
C PRO A 162 -9.34 -19.00 -1.65
N SER A 163 -8.82 -17.94 -1.02
CA SER A 163 -8.76 -16.60 -1.62
C SER A 163 -7.97 -16.56 -2.94
N ALA A 164 -7.06 -17.52 -3.16
CA ALA A 164 -6.21 -17.56 -4.35
C ALA A 164 -7.00 -17.76 -5.65
N GLU A 165 -8.21 -18.33 -5.57
CA GLU A 165 -9.09 -18.57 -6.72
C GLU A 165 -9.72 -17.28 -7.26
N TRP A 166 -9.75 -16.22 -6.45
CA TRP A 166 -10.38 -14.97 -6.79
C TRP A 166 -9.38 -13.90 -7.25
N SER A 167 -9.87 -12.91 -7.98
CA SER A 167 -9.10 -11.72 -8.32
C SER A 167 -8.55 -11.05 -7.05
N PRO A 168 -7.27 -10.58 -7.04
CA PRO A 168 -6.72 -9.84 -5.91
C PRO A 168 -7.53 -8.60 -5.53
N VAL A 169 -8.25 -8.01 -6.49
CA VAL A 169 -9.14 -6.86 -6.24
C VAL A 169 -10.32 -7.29 -5.37
N LEU A 170 -10.96 -8.41 -5.69
CA LEU A 170 -12.06 -8.95 -4.88
C LEU A 170 -11.56 -9.43 -3.52
N THR A 171 -10.44 -10.15 -3.50
CA THR A 171 -9.86 -10.67 -2.25
C THR A 171 -9.51 -9.53 -1.29
N SER A 172 -8.91 -8.45 -1.79
CA SER A 172 -8.56 -7.28 -0.96
C SER A 172 -9.81 -6.62 -0.35
N ALA A 173 -10.89 -6.50 -1.13
CA ALA A 173 -12.15 -5.94 -0.66
C ALA A 173 -12.86 -6.83 0.37
N ILE A 174 -12.85 -8.15 0.15
CA ILE A 174 -13.41 -9.14 1.08
C ILE A 174 -12.63 -9.13 2.41
N LEU A 175 -11.29 -9.13 2.34
CA LEU A 175 -10.43 -9.04 3.53
C LEU A 175 -10.70 -7.77 4.33
N HIS A 176 -10.81 -6.64 3.63
CA HIS A 176 -11.10 -5.36 4.28
C HIS A 176 -12.42 -5.42 5.04
N TYR A 177 -13.51 -5.83 4.35
CA TYR A 177 -14.81 -5.93 4.98
C TYR A 177 -14.81 -6.89 6.17
N GLN A 178 -14.33 -8.13 5.96
CA GLN A 178 -14.38 -9.17 7.00
C GLN A 178 -13.53 -8.80 8.22
N PHE A 179 -12.41 -8.11 8.01
CA PHE A 179 -11.61 -7.59 9.12
C PHE A 179 -12.34 -6.51 9.91
N GLU A 180 -13.06 -5.59 9.22
CA GLU A 180 -13.90 -4.57 9.87
C GLU A 180 -15.09 -5.19 10.61
N ASP A 181 -15.69 -6.25 10.06
CA ASP A 181 -16.80 -6.97 10.70
C ASP A 181 -16.37 -7.73 11.97
N ILE A 182 -15.20 -8.37 11.95
CA ILE A 182 -14.60 -9.00 13.14
C ILE A 182 -14.16 -7.94 14.16
N HIS A 183 -13.60 -6.83 13.68
CA HIS A 183 -13.09 -5.71 14.49
C HIS A 183 -12.16 -6.17 15.61
N PRO A 184 -11.03 -6.82 15.28
CA PRO A 184 -10.31 -7.64 16.24
C PRO A 184 -9.55 -6.86 17.32
N PHE A 185 -9.35 -5.57 17.15
CA PHE A 185 -8.60 -4.73 18.09
C PHE A 185 -9.51 -3.75 18.84
N ALA A 186 -9.02 -3.20 19.93
CA ALA A 186 -9.75 -2.21 20.71
C ALA A 186 -9.81 -0.83 20.02
N ASP A 187 -8.80 -0.54 19.17
CA ASP A 187 -8.70 0.69 18.37
C ASP A 187 -7.87 0.40 17.11
N GLY A 188 -7.93 1.27 16.08
CA GLY A 188 -7.08 1.20 14.89
C GLY A 188 -7.50 0.16 13.84
N ASN A 189 -8.67 -0.45 13.96
CA ASN A 189 -9.14 -1.45 12.99
C ASN A 189 -9.28 -0.88 11.58
N GLY A 190 -9.88 0.30 11.40
CA GLY A 190 -10.05 0.92 10.08
C GLY A 190 -8.74 1.08 9.33
N ARG A 191 -7.72 1.62 9.98
CA ARG A 191 -6.36 1.73 9.39
C ARG A 191 -5.76 0.35 9.07
N ALA A 192 -5.95 -0.63 9.97
CA ALA A 192 -5.44 -1.98 9.77
C ALA A 192 -6.16 -2.70 8.62
N GLY A 193 -7.49 -2.63 8.52
CA GLY A 193 -8.29 -3.24 7.46
C GLY A 193 -7.90 -2.71 6.08
N ARG A 194 -7.75 -1.38 5.93
CA ARG A 194 -7.28 -0.77 4.69
C ARG A 194 -5.84 -1.20 4.33
N MET A 195 -4.97 -1.30 5.32
CA MET A 195 -3.59 -1.75 5.11
C MET A 195 -3.51 -3.24 4.75
N LEU A 196 -4.39 -4.10 5.28
CA LEU A 196 -4.49 -5.51 4.89
C LEU A 196 -4.97 -5.66 3.44
N ALA A 197 -5.94 -4.85 3.02
CA ALA A 197 -6.39 -4.81 1.63
C ALA A 197 -5.25 -4.44 0.67
N LEU A 198 -4.47 -3.43 1.02
CA LEU A 198 -3.29 -3.02 0.24
C LEU A 198 -2.20 -4.11 0.24
N TRP A 199 -1.98 -4.77 1.37
CA TRP A 199 -1.03 -5.88 1.45
C TRP A 199 -1.40 -7.04 0.52
N GLU A 200 -2.68 -7.41 0.42
CA GLU A 200 -3.14 -8.42 -0.53
C GLU A 200 -2.83 -8.04 -1.98
N LEU A 201 -3.07 -6.78 -2.36
CA LEU A 201 -2.74 -6.28 -3.69
C LEU A 201 -1.24 -6.38 -3.99
N TYR A 202 -0.38 -6.07 -3.01
CA TYR A 202 1.07 -6.20 -3.15
C TYR A 202 1.51 -7.66 -3.23
N ARG A 203 0.99 -8.51 -2.35
CA ARG A 203 1.32 -9.93 -2.30
C ARG A 203 0.97 -10.67 -3.60
N ARG A 204 -0.14 -10.29 -4.22
CA ARG A 204 -0.63 -10.87 -5.47
C ARG A 204 -0.07 -10.19 -6.71
N GLY A 205 0.89 -9.27 -6.56
CA GLY A 205 1.52 -8.56 -7.68
C GLY A 205 0.55 -7.68 -8.48
N PHE A 206 -0.52 -7.21 -7.84
CA PHE A 206 -1.46 -6.29 -8.49
C PHE A 206 -0.81 -4.93 -8.73
N ASP A 207 -0.17 -4.35 -7.72
CA ASP A 207 0.58 -3.09 -7.83
C ASP A 207 2.08 -3.36 -7.77
N THR A 208 2.66 -3.65 -8.93
CA THR A 208 4.10 -3.93 -9.05
C THR A 208 4.99 -2.70 -8.88
N HIS A 209 4.40 -1.51 -9.03
CA HIS A 209 5.13 -0.23 -8.93
C HIS A 209 4.90 0.48 -7.60
N HIS A 210 4.00 0.02 -6.74
CA HIS A 210 3.61 0.67 -5.47
C HIS A 210 3.21 2.15 -5.67
N ILE A 211 2.39 2.40 -6.70
CA ILE A 211 1.90 3.74 -7.09
C ILE A 211 0.38 3.88 -6.94
N PHE A 212 -0.24 2.93 -6.27
CA PHE A 212 -1.67 2.82 -6.07
C PHE A 212 -2.03 2.92 -4.59
N SER A 213 -3.08 3.68 -4.25
CA SER A 213 -3.74 3.67 -2.94
C SER A 213 -5.20 4.00 -3.13
N ILE A 214 -6.10 3.12 -2.67
CA ILE A 214 -7.55 3.32 -2.72
C ILE A 214 -8.05 4.27 -1.62
N ASP A 215 -7.22 4.55 -0.62
CA ASP A 215 -7.63 5.34 0.56
C ASP A 215 -8.11 6.75 0.18
N GLU A 216 -7.56 7.35 -0.91
CA GLU A 216 -8.05 8.64 -1.42
C GLU A 216 -9.53 8.55 -1.83
N PHE A 217 -9.92 7.48 -2.52
CA PHE A 217 -11.31 7.27 -2.94
C PHE A 217 -12.26 7.15 -1.74
N TYR A 218 -11.85 6.42 -0.71
CA TYR A 218 -12.63 6.29 0.53
C TYR A 218 -12.70 7.61 1.30
N GLY A 219 -11.61 8.37 1.33
CA GLY A 219 -11.52 9.64 2.04
C GLY A 219 -12.30 10.78 1.38
N GLU A 220 -12.46 10.77 0.04
CA GLU A 220 -13.22 11.77 -0.71
C GLU A 220 -14.71 11.73 -0.40
N ASP A 221 -15.25 10.56 -0.14
CA ASP A 221 -16.65 10.37 0.29
C ASP A 221 -16.72 9.40 1.47
N ARG A 222 -16.23 9.87 2.60
CA ARG A 222 -16.22 9.13 3.86
C ARG A 222 -17.62 8.63 4.28
N PRO A 223 -18.70 9.40 4.15
CA PRO A 223 -20.06 8.90 4.43
C PRO A 223 -20.43 7.70 3.54
N ARG A 224 -20.14 7.74 2.24
CA ARG A 224 -20.42 6.64 1.31
C ARG A 224 -19.60 5.39 1.66
N TYR A 225 -18.33 5.56 2.04
CA TYR A 225 -17.48 4.46 2.48
C TYR A 225 -18.06 3.75 3.71
N TYR A 226 -18.43 4.49 4.76
CA TYR A 226 -19.04 3.88 5.94
C TYR A 226 -20.43 3.30 5.67
N ALA A 227 -21.23 3.93 4.80
CA ALA A 227 -22.51 3.39 4.37
C ALA A 227 -22.36 2.05 3.65
N GLY A 228 -21.31 1.91 2.78
CA GLY A 228 -20.99 0.66 2.11
C GLY A 228 -20.68 -0.49 3.08
N LEU A 229 -19.86 -0.23 4.10
CA LEU A 229 -19.58 -1.21 5.16
C LEU A 229 -20.85 -1.57 5.96
N ALA A 230 -21.62 -0.56 6.35
CA ALA A 230 -22.82 -0.73 7.19
C ALA A 230 -23.99 -1.41 6.45
N ALA A 231 -23.99 -1.45 5.12
CA ALA A 231 -25.06 -2.06 4.34
C ALA A 231 -25.01 -3.59 4.30
N VAL A 232 -23.82 -4.18 4.43
CA VAL A 232 -23.63 -5.64 4.28
C VAL A 232 -24.39 -6.48 5.30
N PRO A 233 -24.40 -6.16 6.61
CA PRO A 233 -25.20 -6.90 7.58
C PRO A 233 -26.69 -6.87 7.27
N GLY A 234 -27.22 -5.72 6.82
CA GLY A 234 -28.60 -5.57 6.40
C GLY A 234 -28.98 -6.39 5.16
N ALA A 235 -27.99 -6.73 4.34
CA ALA A 235 -28.10 -7.62 3.18
C ALA A 235 -27.84 -9.10 3.51
N GLY A 236 -27.89 -9.48 4.79
CA GLY A 236 -27.65 -10.87 5.21
C GLY A 236 -26.21 -11.36 5.02
N GLY A 237 -25.25 -10.43 4.95
CA GLY A 237 -23.83 -10.75 4.73
C GLY A 237 -23.44 -10.82 3.24
N ASP A 238 -24.33 -10.46 2.31
CA ASP A 238 -24.02 -10.37 0.87
C ASP A 238 -23.07 -9.20 0.59
N LEU A 239 -21.91 -9.51 0.06
CA LEU A 239 -20.83 -8.56 -0.25
C LEU A 239 -20.96 -7.88 -1.61
N THR A 240 -21.95 -8.23 -2.42
CA THR A 240 -22.05 -7.79 -3.83
C THR A 240 -21.93 -6.27 -3.97
N ALA A 241 -22.73 -5.51 -3.22
CA ALA A 241 -22.73 -4.05 -3.30
C ALA A 241 -21.41 -3.45 -2.80
N TRP A 242 -20.80 -4.03 -1.76
CA TRP A 242 -19.48 -3.63 -1.28
C TRP A 242 -18.38 -3.88 -2.32
N LEU A 243 -18.40 -5.04 -2.99
CA LEU A 243 -17.45 -5.37 -4.04
C LEU A 243 -17.61 -4.44 -5.26
N GLU A 244 -18.84 -4.10 -5.65
CA GLU A 244 -19.08 -3.12 -6.72
C GLU A 244 -18.54 -1.73 -6.34
N TYR A 245 -18.74 -1.27 -5.10
CA TYR A 245 -18.22 0.01 -4.61
C TYR A 245 -16.70 0.03 -4.57
N THR A 246 -16.08 -1.02 -4.06
CA THR A 246 -14.61 -1.09 -3.96
C THR A 246 -13.93 -1.25 -5.31
N THR A 247 -14.51 -2.01 -6.24
CA THR A 247 -13.98 -2.12 -7.62
C THR A 247 -14.11 -0.80 -8.37
N GLU A 248 -15.21 -0.04 -8.20
CA GLU A 248 -15.31 1.34 -8.70
C GLU A 248 -14.15 2.20 -8.16
N GLY A 249 -13.84 2.08 -6.86
CA GLY A 249 -12.73 2.79 -6.24
C GLY A 249 -11.36 2.42 -6.80
N VAL A 250 -11.11 1.13 -7.02
CA VAL A 250 -9.88 0.63 -7.65
C VAL A 250 -9.75 1.17 -9.07
N ARG A 251 -10.80 1.08 -9.89
CA ARG A 251 -10.83 1.62 -11.26
C ARG A 251 -10.53 3.12 -11.27
N THR A 252 -11.26 3.90 -10.47
CA THR A 252 -11.10 5.36 -10.40
C THR A 252 -9.68 5.75 -9.99
N THR A 253 -9.09 5.04 -9.04
CA THR A 253 -7.71 5.27 -8.60
C THR A 253 -6.71 4.94 -9.70
N LEU A 254 -6.88 3.82 -10.42
CA LEU A 254 -6.01 3.46 -11.55
C LEU A 254 -6.13 4.45 -12.72
N GLU A 255 -7.32 4.99 -13.01
CA GLU A 255 -7.51 6.06 -14.00
C GLU A 255 -6.70 7.30 -13.63
N ARG A 256 -6.71 7.70 -12.36
CA ARG A 256 -5.89 8.83 -11.86
C ARG A 256 -4.39 8.54 -11.99
N VAL A 257 -3.96 7.34 -11.66
CA VAL A 257 -2.57 6.91 -11.85
C VAL A 257 -2.18 6.98 -13.33
N TRP A 258 -3.03 6.46 -14.21
CA TRP A 258 -2.81 6.50 -15.65
C TRP A 258 -2.68 7.94 -16.18
N LEU A 259 -3.57 8.84 -15.79
CA LEU A 259 -3.50 10.26 -16.14
C LEU A 259 -2.18 10.91 -15.67
N ARG A 260 -1.72 10.61 -14.45
CA ARG A 260 -0.43 11.09 -13.94
C ARG A 260 0.74 10.58 -14.78
N VAL A 261 0.73 9.31 -15.16
CA VAL A 261 1.74 8.72 -16.04
C VAL A 261 1.77 9.42 -17.41
N GLN A 262 0.60 9.64 -18.01
CA GLN A 262 0.49 10.36 -19.29
C GLN A 262 1.00 11.81 -19.19
N GLN A 263 0.67 12.53 -18.14
CA GLN A 263 1.14 13.91 -17.90
C GLN A 263 2.67 13.98 -17.75
N LEU A 264 3.28 13.01 -17.06
CA LEU A 264 4.73 12.92 -16.95
C LEU A 264 5.37 12.60 -18.30
N ALA A 265 4.77 11.70 -19.08
CA ALA A 265 5.24 11.37 -20.42
C ALA A 265 5.20 12.59 -21.36
N ALA A 266 4.11 13.36 -21.34
CA ALA A 266 3.96 14.57 -22.15
C ALA A 266 4.99 15.66 -21.80
N LYS A 267 5.29 15.83 -20.50
CA LYS A 267 6.27 16.83 -20.02
C LYS A 267 7.74 16.47 -20.35
N SER A 268 8.02 15.20 -20.55
CA SER A 268 9.40 14.72 -20.69
C SER A 268 9.98 14.83 -22.12
N GLY A 269 9.16 15.17 -23.12
CA GLY A 269 9.58 15.27 -24.53
C GLY A 269 10.17 13.96 -25.11
N PRO A 270 10.59 13.93 -26.39
CA PRO A 270 10.96 12.69 -27.07
C PRO A 270 12.34 12.11 -26.70
N LYS A 271 12.98 12.54 -25.61
CA LYS A 271 14.25 11.92 -25.16
C LYS A 271 13.95 10.56 -24.48
N LYS A 272 13.69 9.55 -25.29
CA LYS A 272 13.77 8.14 -24.87
C LYS A 272 15.21 7.84 -24.44
N THR A 273 15.49 7.88 -23.15
CA THR A 273 16.71 7.25 -22.63
C THR A 273 16.45 5.75 -22.66
N VAL A 274 16.84 5.10 -23.76
CA VAL A 274 16.79 3.64 -23.86
C VAL A 274 17.83 3.10 -22.89
N LEU A 275 17.37 2.55 -21.77
CA LEU A 275 18.23 1.90 -20.79
C LEU A 275 18.65 0.52 -21.30
N ARG A 276 19.92 0.18 -21.10
CA ARG A 276 20.39 -1.19 -21.29
C ARG A 276 19.92 -2.07 -20.13
N PRO A 277 19.73 -3.39 -20.30
CA PRO A 277 19.32 -4.29 -19.23
C PRO A 277 20.16 -4.20 -17.95
N SER A 278 21.47 -3.97 -18.08
CA SER A 278 22.38 -3.76 -16.97
C SER A 278 22.13 -2.45 -16.22
N GLN A 279 21.67 -1.40 -16.91
CA GLN A 279 21.30 -0.12 -16.30
C GLN A 279 19.96 -0.23 -15.55
N GLU A 280 19.00 -0.95 -16.12
CA GLU A 280 17.74 -1.25 -15.43
C GLU A 280 17.95 -2.07 -14.16
N LYS A 281 18.83 -3.10 -14.24
CA LYS A 281 19.21 -3.90 -13.06
C LYS A 281 19.83 -3.03 -11.97
N LEU A 282 20.75 -2.12 -12.36
CA LEU A 282 21.36 -1.17 -11.42
C LEU A 282 20.33 -0.27 -10.73
N LEU A 283 19.41 0.30 -11.51
CA LEU A 283 18.40 1.20 -10.96
C LEU A 283 17.43 0.48 -10.02
N ARG A 284 17.09 -0.79 -10.30
CA ARG A 284 16.32 -1.64 -9.39
C ARG A 284 17.08 -1.89 -8.08
N LEU A 285 18.37 -2.22 -8.16
CA LEU A 285 19.21 -2.41 -6.98
C LEU A 285 19.27 -1.15 -6.11
N LEU A 286 19.48 0.02 -6.72
CA LEU A 286 19.51 1.28 -5.97
C LEU A 286 18.16 1.65 -5.36
N ARG A 287 17.06 1.25 -5.99
CA ARG A 287 15.71 1.43 -5.44
C ARG A 287 15.50 0.62 -4.16
N ASP A 288 16.01 -0.60 -4.14
CA ASP A 288 15.87 -1.50 -2.99
C ASP A 288 16.82 -1.12 -1.83
N HIS A 289 17.76 -0.19 -2.07
CA HIS A 289 18.75 0.29 -1.09
C HIS A 289 18.71 1.82 -0.96
N HIS A 290 17.76 2.32 -0.19
CA HIS A 290 17.52 3.77 -0.03
C HIS A 290 18.71 4.54 0.57
N GLU A 291 19.59 3.88 1.32
CA GLU A 291 20.84 4.45 1.84
C GLU A 291 21.95 4.51 0.79
N GLY A 292 21.65 4.04 -0.42
CA GLY A 292 22.59 3.91 -1.51
C GLY A 292 23.54 2.72 -1.34
N LEU A 293 24.26 2.40 -2.43
CA LEU A 293 25.25 1.33 -2.47
C LEU A 293 26.65 1.89 -2.68
N ALA A 294 27.61 1.33 -1.95
CA ALA A 294 29.03 1.61 -2.19
C ALA A 294 29.47 1.01 -3.56
N PRO A 295 30.51 1.57 -4.20
CA PRO A 295 30.98 1.07 -5.49
C PRO A 295 31.24 -0.45 -5.52
N ALA A 296 31.88 -1.00 -4.48
CA ALA A 296 32.17 -2.43 -4.39
C ALA A 296 30.91 -3.29 -4.30
N GLU A 297 29.93 -2.85 -3.52
CA GLU A 297 28.63 -3.52 -3.36
C GLU A 297 27.88 -3.58 -4.70
N LEU A 298 27.90 -2.45 -5.46
CA LEU A 298 27.30 -2.37 -6.79
C LEU A 298 27.97 -3.30 -7.81
N TRP A 299 29.30 -3.35 -7.83
CA TRP A 299 30.02 -4.21 -8.79
C TRP A 299 29.78 -5.68 -8.51
N ALA A 300 29.77 -6.08 -7.24
CA ALA A 300 29.43 -7.43 -6.84
C ALA A 300 27.99 -7.81 -7.23
N ALA A 301 27.01 -6.94 -6.94
CA ALA A 301 25.59 -7.18 -7.22
C ALA A 301 25.29 -7.23 -8.74
N LEU A 302 26.03 -6.49 -9.55
CA LEU A 302 25.90 -6.50 -11.02
C LEU A 302 26.74 -7.58 -11.70
N ALA A 303 27.64 -8.24 -10.97
CA ALA A 303 28.62 -9.20 -11.49
C ALA A 303 29.49 -8.59 -12.62
N VAL A 304 29.99 -7.37 -12.42
CA VAL A 304 30.79 -6.63 -13.40
C VAL A 304 32.14 -6.16 -12.82
N THR A 305 33.12 -5.95 -13.70
CA THR A 305 34.37 -5.33 -13.31
C THR A 305 34.20 -3.82 -13.06
N LYS A 306 35.20 -3.21 -12.42
CA LYS A 306 35.23 -1.75 -12.18
C LYS A 306 35.06 -0.94 -13.49
N GLN A 307 35.67 -1.37 -14.57
CA GLN A 307 35.52 -0.73 -15.88
C GLN A 307 34.14 -0.92 -16.46
N GLY A 308 33.57 -2.14 -16.38
CA GLY A 308 32.21 -2.43 -16.80
C GLY A 308 31.18 -1.60 -16.02
N ALA A 309 31.35 -1.44 -14.70
CA ALA A 309 30.51 -0.58 -13.88
C ALA A 309 30.58 0.89 -14.30
N ALA A 310 31.77 1.41 -14.66
CA ALA A 310 31.91 2.79 -15.14
C ALA A 310 31.09 3.04 -16.43
N HIS A 311 31.06 2.10 -17.35
CA HIS A 311 30.24 2.19 -18.58
C HIS A 311 28.72 2.16 -18.30
N ILE A 312 28.29 1.48 -17.23
CA ILE A 312 26.89 1.45 -16.82
C ILE A 312 26.50 2.74 -16.10
N LEU A 313 27.38 3.22 -15.20
CA LEU A 313 27.13 4.38 -14.34
C LEU A 313 27.22 5.72 -15.07
N ALA A 314 28.19 5.90 -15.97
CA ALA A 314 28.45 7.19 -16.61
C ALA A 314 27.24 7.78 -17.35
N PRO A 315 26.49 7.02 -18.18
CA PRO A 315 25.28 7.54 -18.80
C PRO A 315 24.20 7.91 -17.79
N LEU A 316 24.06 7.15 -16.70
CA LEU A 316 23.04 7.36 -15.68
C LEU A 316 23.36 8.60 -14.82
N LEU A 317 24.63 8.85 -14.53
CA LEU A 317 25.10 10.09 -13.88
C LEU A 317 24.87 11.30 -14.79
N LYS A 318 25.21 11.18 -16.08
CA LYS A 318 25.01 12.25 -17.07
C LYS A 318 23.53 12.63 -17.23
N THR A 319 22.65 11.65 -17.18
CA THR A 319 21.19 11.86 -17.25
C THR A 319 20.55 12.21 -15.91
N LYS A 320 21.35 12.32 -14.84
CA LYS A 320 20.89 12.57 -13.47
C LYS A 320 19.88 11.53 -12.98
N LEU A 321 19.96 10.30 -13.46
CA LEU A 321 19.16 9.16 -12.99
C LEU A 321 19.67 8.63 -11.64
N ILE A 322 20.97 8.77 -11.44
CA ILE A 322 21.65 8.46 -10.19
C ILE A 322 22.54 9.64 -9.79
N ARG A 323 22.80 9.74 -8.51
CA ARG A 323 23.74 10.69 -7.93
C ARG A 323 24.75 9.96 -7.06
N ARG A 324 25.94 10.54 -6.94
CA ARG A 324 26.96 10.06 -6.01
C ARG A 324 26.99 11.01 -4.81
N VAL A 325 26.89 10.48 -3.61
CA VAL A 325 26.97 11.22 -2.35
C VAL A 325 28.16 10.72 -1.56
N GLY A 326 28.80 11.61 -0.80
CA GLY A 326 29.96 11.28 0.04
C GLY A 326 31.32 11.56 -0.64
N THR A 327 32.39 11.23 0.07
CA THR A 327 33.76 11.48 -0.35
C THR A 327 34.27 10.41 -1.35
N ARG A 328 35.51 10.58 -1.82
CA ARG A 328 36.15 9.60 -2.71
C ARG A 328 36.29 8.21 -2.04
N LYS A 329 36.46 8.16 -0.72
CA LYS A 329 36.61 6.90 0.04
C LYS A 329 35.27 6.29 0.45
N ASN A 330 34.27 7.12 0.84
CA ASN A 330 32.99 6.69 1.40
C ASN A 330 31.81 7.05 0.49
N GLY A 331 32.06 7.20 -0.82
CA GLY A 331 31.00 7.56 -1.78
C GLY A 331 30.02 6.43 -1.99
N ARG A 332 28.72 6.76 -2.02
CA ARG A 332 27.63 5.84 -2.35
C ARG A 332 26.85 6.38 -3.55
N TYR A 333 26.30 5.47 -4.33
CA TYR A 333 25.38 5.79 -5.42
C TYR A 333 23.96 5.63 -4.95
N LEU A 334 23.12 6.65 -5.21
CA LEU A 334 21.68 6.67 -4.93
C LEU A 334 20.91 7.01 -6.20
N LEU A 335 19.63 6.70 -6.19
CA LEU A 335 18.70 7.30 -7.14
C LEU A 335 18.68 8.83 -6.92
N ALA A 336 18.62 9.60 -8.00
CA ALA A 336 18.64 11.06 -7.94
C ALA A 336 17.29 11.66 -7.58
#